data_c17390b55d65d47dcb842f43766bdd65
#
_entry.id   c17390b55d65d47dcb842f43766bdd65
#
_cell.length_a   1.000
_cell.length_b   1.000
_cell.length_c   1.000
_cell.angle_alpha   90.00
_cell.angle_beta   90.00
_cell.angle_gamma   90.00
#
_symmetry.space_group_name_H-M   'P 1'
#
loop_
_entity.id
_entity.type
_entity.pdbx_description
1 polymer ?
#
loop_
_entity_poly.entity_id
_entity_poly.type
_entity_poly.pdbx_seq_one_letter_code
_entity_poly.pdbx_strand_id
1 'polypeptide(L)'
;MPEKVEISSVELILSEPANVQMDWVGNDDLINQLKAAWMIVDKEDLPLNPRILGKPGVGKTTLAYATGKRLQKDVYIFQCTMDTRPEDLLISPVIASDNKIAYVASSLVSAMIKGGVCLLDEGNRMSEKSWASLAPLMDKRRYVESIITGVRIYAHPEFRLCVTMNADSSTYEIPEYIQSRLQPKIFIDFPNKIDELKILKYNLPFVSEEMLEYCVNFLQNAHIHDEPYTVRDGINILRYYTKSRLMKEEDPKKLDKSTFENAVIQVLEKSALRFLPENYEEFLKQQKESVSFKIFKDFEEAEDYYDEFVKKSKKD
;
A
#
# COMPACT_ATOMS: atom_id res chain seq x y z
N MET A 1 -1.54 -28.70 -14.96
CA MET A 1 -0.10 -28.59 -15.24
C MET A 1 0.18 -27.10 -15.49
N PRO A 2 1.31 -26.54 -15.08
CA PRO A 2 1.63 -25.16 -15.39
C PRO A 2 1.64 -24.93 -16.90
N GLU A 3 1.13 -23.79 -17.32
CA GLU A 3 1.09 -23.40 -18.74
C GLU A 3 2.51 -23.15 -19.26
N LYS A 4 2.79 -23.57 -20.49
CA LYS A 4 4.09 -23.40 -21.14
C LYS A 4 3.92 -22.63 -22.44
N VAL A 5 4.87 -21.76 -22.74
CA VAL A 5 4.92 -20.99 -23.97
C VAL A 5 6.34 -21.03 -24.54
N GLU A 6 6.48 -21.18 -25.84
CA GLU A 6 7.77 -21.12 -26.53
C GLU A 6 7.98 -19.72 -27.11
N ILE A 7 9.11 -19.08 -26.77
CA ILE A 7 9.53 -17.78 -27.32
C ILE A 7 10.98 -17.91 -27.82
N SER A 8 11.21 -17.67 -29.11
CA SER A 8 12.54 -17.75 -29.73
C SER A 8 13.28 -19.07 -29.39
N SER A 9 12.57 -20.20 -29.47
CA SER A 9 13.08 -21.56 -29.18
C SER A 9 13.43 -21.81 -27.69
N VAL A 10 12.97 -20.97 -26.80
CA VAL A 10 13.06 -21.19 -25.35
C VAL A 10 11.67 -21.48 -24.80
N GLU A 11 11.50 -22.66 -24.19
CA GLU A 11 10.27 -23.00 -23.47
C GLU A 11 10.26 -22.33 -22.10
N LEU A 12 9.21 -21.54 -21.84
CA LEU A 12 8.98 -20.85 -20.56
C LEU A 12 7.78 -21.46 -19.85
N ILE A 13 7.94 -21.77 -18.58
CA ILE A 13 6.86 -22.12 -17.67
C ILE A 13 6.28 -20.81 -17.13
N LEU A 14 4.99 -20.55 -17.35
CA LEU A 14 4.35 -19.32 -16.87
C LEU A 14 3.93 -19.42 -15.41
N SER A 15 4.02 -18.29 -14.69
CA SER A 15 3.41 -18.12 -13.39
C SER A 15 1.88 -18.06 -13.51
N GLU A 16 1.18 -18.56 -12.49
CA GLU A 16 -0.26 -18.43 -12.41
C GLU A 16 -0.69 -17.03 -11.93
N PRO A 17 -1.85 -16.52 -12.41
CA PRO A 17 -2.40 -15.29 -11.88
C PRO A 17 -2.79 -15.43 -10.41
N ALA A 18 -2.77 -14.33 -9.69
CA ALA A 18 -3.17 -14.30 -8.29
C ALA A 18 -4.67 -14.65 -8.16
N ASN A 19 -4.96 -15.67 -7.36
CA ASN A 19 -6.32 -16.06 -7.01
C ASN A 19 -6.61 -15.72 -5.55
N VAL A 20 -6.89 -14.46 -5.29
CA VAL A 20 -7.18 -13.93 -3.95
C VAL A 20 -8.52 -13.22 -3.95
N GLN A 21 -9.23 -13.27 -2.81
CA GLN A 21 -10.44 -12.50 -2.61
C GLN A 21 -10.07 -11.11 -2.06
N MET A 22 -9.96 -10.15 -2.95
CA MET A 22 -9.69 -8.75 -2.63
C MET A 22 -10.68 -7.88 -3.37
N ASP A 23 -11.73 -7.44 -2.69
CA ASP A 23 -12.69 -6.50 -3.26
C ASP A 23 -12.39 -5.08 -2.75
N TRP A 24 -12.53 -4.11 -3.64
CA TRP A 24 -12.43 -2.72 -3.28
C TRP A 24 -13.77 -2.22 -2.73
N VAL A 25 -13.73 -1.82 -1.46
CA VAL A 25 -14.83 -1.17 -0.77
C VAL A 25 -14.37 0.24 -0.42
N GLY A 26 -15.04 1.27 -0.93
CA GLY A 26 -14.69 2.66 -0.70
C GLY A 26 -14.92 3.54 -1.93
N ASN A 27 -14.14 4.61 -2.05
CA ASN A 27 -14.29 5.58 -3.13
C ASN A 27 -13.99 4.98 -4.51
N ASP A 28 -15.00 4.89 -5.37
CA ASP A 28 -14.88 4.39 -6.75
C ASP A 28 -14.11 5.36 -7.67
N ASP A 29 -13.88 6.62 -7.29
CA ASP A 29 -13.07 7.56 -8.07
C ASP A 29 -11.63 7.05 -8.22
N LEU A 30 -11.08 6.38 -7.21
CA LEU A 30 -9.75 5.76 -7.29
C LEU A 30 -9.71 4.64 -8.34
N ILE A 31 -10.76 3.83 -8.42
CA ILE A 31 -10.93 2.83 -9.49
C ILE A 31 -10.96 3.51 -10.86
N ASN A 32 -11.71 4.62 -10.99
CA ASN A 32 -11.85 5.34 -12.25
C ASN A 32 -10.52 5.98 -12.67
N GLN A 33 -9.74 6.54 -11.74
CA GLN A 33 -8.40 7.06 -12.02
C GLN A 33 -7.48 5.97 -12.57
N LEU A 34 -7.50 4.78 -11.98
CA LEU A 34 -6.67 3.67 -12.41
C LEU A 34 -7.13 3.11 -13.77
N LYS A 35 -8.45 3.01 -14.00
CA LYS A 35 -9.01 2.65 -15.30
C LYS A 35 -8.63 3.65 -16.40
N ALA A 36 -8.68 4.95 -16.10
CA ALA A 36 -8.29 5.99 -17.05
C ALA A 36 -6.81 5.86 -17.43
N ALA A 37 -5.93 5.59 -16.46
CA ALA A 37 -4.51 5.35 -16.73
C ALA A 37 -4.25 4.15 -17.64
N TRP A 38 -5.09 3.12 -17.58
CA TRP A 38 -4.96 1.90 -18.39
C TRP A 38 -5.77 1.90 -19.68
N MET A 39 -6.58 2.92 -19.91
CA MET A 39 -7.37 3.06 -21.14
C MET A 39 -6.45 3.29 -22.34
N ILE A 40 -6.81 2.72 -23.48
CA ILE A 40 -6.21 2.98 -24.79
C ILE A 40 -7.29 3.65 -25.63
N VAL A 41 -7.03 4.86 -26.10
CA VAL A 41 -8.00 5.68 -26.83
C VAL A 41 -7.87 5.56 -28.35
N ASP A 42 -6.71 5.12 -28.83
CA ASP A 42 -6.42 4.93 -30.26
C ASP A 42 -5.43 3.78 -30.48
N LYS A 43 -5.28 3.33 -31.74
CA LYS A 43 -4.37 2.24 -32.09
C LYS A 43 -2.88 2.54 -31.86
N GLU A 44 -2.51 3.80 -31.88
CA GLU A 44 -1.14 4.26 -31.62
C GLU A 44 -0.93 4.65 -30.15
N ASP A 45 -1.99 4.65 -29.35
CA ASP A 45 -1.93 4.98 -27.93
C ASP A 45 -1.38 3.81 -27.10
N LEU A 46 -0.75 4.15 -26.00
CA LEU A 46 -0.19 3.20 -25.05
C LEU A 46 -0.78 3.43 -23.64
N PRO A 47 -1.05 2.35 -22.89
CA PRO A 47 -1.48 2.51 -21.53
C PRO A 47 -0.38 3.17 -20.69
N LEU A 48 -0.77 4.01 -19.75
CA LEU A 48 0.12 4.57 -18.75
C LEU A 48 0.50 3.52 -17.70
N ASN A 49 1.58 3.79 -16.96
CA ASN A 49 2.05 2.93 -15.87
C ASN A 49 1.83 3.65 -14.54
N PRO A 50 0.63 3.60 -13.95
CA PRO A 50 0.34 4.32 -12.72
C PRO A 50 1.15 3.80 -11.54
N ARG A 51 1.47 4.71 -10.61
CA ARG A 51 1.98 4.36 -9.29
C ARG A 51 0.99 4.78 -8.21
N ILE A 52 0.68 3.87 -7.31
CA ILE A 52 -0.23 4.08 -6.18
C ILE A 52 0.59 4.34 -4.93
N LEU A 53 0.38 5.49 -4.32
CA LEU A 53 1.08 5.97 -3.15
C LEU A 53 0.14 6.05 -1.95
N GLY A 54 0.64 5.76 -0.77
CA GLY A 54 -0.13 5.88 0.48
C GLY A 54 0.54 5.15 1.63
N LYS A 55 0.03 5.35 2.84
CA LYS A 55 0.53 4.67 4.04
C LYS A 55 0.41 3.15 3.94
N PRO A 56 1.22 2.36 4.66
CA PRO A 56 1.02 0.91 4.74
C PRO A 56 -0.40 0.59 5.25
N GLY A 57 -1.07 -0.41 4.67
CA GLY A 57 -2.38 -0.86 5.15
C GLY A 57 -3.62 -0.12 4.62
N VAL A 58 -3.47 0.95 3.81
CA VAL A 58 -4.62 1.71 3.24
C VAL A 58 -5.30 1.02 2.03
N GLY A 59 -4.78 -0.12 1.55
CA GLY A 59 -5.43 -0.90 0.49
C GLY A 59 -4.88 -0.69 -0.93
N LYS A 60 -3.64 -0.22 -1.10
CA LYS A 60 -3.01 0.01 -2.42
C LYS A 60 -3.07 -1.21 -3.34
N THR A 61 -2.63 -2.35 -2.84
CA THR A 61 -2.64 -3.64 -3.54
C THR A 61 -4.07 -4.08 -3.87
N THR A 62 -4.99 -3.89 -2.92
CA THR A 62 -6.43 -4.18 -3.09
C THR A 62 -7.05 -3.36 -4.21
N LEU A 63 -6.76 -2.04 -4.26
CA LEU A 63 -7.26 -1.16 -5.33
C LEU A 63 -6.81 -1.64 -6.70
N ALA A 64 -5.51 -1.90 -6.88
CA ALA A 64 -4.96 -2.35 -8.17
C ALA A 64 -5.53 -3.71 -8.59
N TYR A 65 -5.59 -4.66 -7.66
CA TYR A 65 -6.14 -5.99 -7.90
C TYR A 65 -7.62 -5.92 -8.32
N ALA A 66 -8.44 -5.25 -7.51
CA ALA A 66 -9.87 -5.12 -7.79
C ALA A 66 -10.16 -4.39 -9.11
N THR A 67 -9.35 -3.36 -9.45
CA THR A 67 -9.48 -2.68 -10.74
C THR A 67 -9.17 -3.61 -11.92
N GLY A 68 -8.11 -4.41 -11.82
CA GLY A 68 -7.78 -5.41 -12.84
C GLY A 68 -8.91 -6.43 -13.03
N LYS A 69 -9.49 -6.92 -11.92
CA LYS A 69 -10.64 -7.85 -11.96
C LYS A 69 -11.91 -7.20 -12.55
N ARG A 70 -12.18 -5.93 -12.22
CA ARG A 70 -13.31 -5.17 -12.83
C ARG A 70 -13.12 -4.95 -14.34
N LEU A 71 -11.89 -5.00 -14.84
CA LEU A 71 -11.57 -5.00 -16.27
C LEU A 71 -11.54 -6.42 -16.89
N GLN A 72 -11.94 -7.44 -16.15
CA GLN A 72 -11.95 -8.85 -16.56
C GLN A 72 -10.56 -9.35 -16.98
N LYS A 73 -9.49 -8.82 -16.36
CA LYS A 73 -8.12 -9.23 -16.63
C LYS A 73 -7.59 -10.15 -15.53
N ASP A 74 -6.70 -11.04 -15.94
CA ASP A 74 -5.87 -11.76 -14.98
C ASP A 74 -4.88 -10.81 -14.32
N VAL A 75 -4.76 -10.91 -13.00
CA VAL A 75 -3.87 -10.05 -12.21
C VAL A 75 -2.74 -10.90 -11.65
N TYR A 76 -1.52 -10.47 -11.92
CA TYR A 76 -0.29 -11.08 -11.45
C TYR A 76 0.36 -10.12 -10.45
N ILE A 77 0.68 -10.63 -9.27
CA ILE A 77 1.31 -9.84 -8.21
C ILE A 77 2.76 -10.29 -8.06
N PHE A 78 3.67 -9.34 -8.12
CA PHE A 78 5.09 -9.53 -7.82
C PHE A 78 5.44 -8.69 -6.61
N GLN A 79 5.81 -9.35 -5.49
CA GLN A 79 6.26 -8.68 -4.27
C GLN A 79 7.71 -8.25 -4.41
N CYS A 80 7.92 -6.92 -4.44
CA CYS A 80 9.26 -6.36 -4.52
C CYS A 80 9.92 -6.31 -3.13
N THR A 81 11.22 -6.58 -3.09
CA THR A 81 12.06 -6.53 -1.89
C THR A 81 13.38 -5.85 -2.18
N MET A 82 14.17 -5.55 -1.15
CA MET A 82 15.52 -4.99 -1.30
C MET A 82 16.48 -5.95 -2.03
N ASP A 83 16.23 -7.25 -1.93
CA ASP A 83 17.01 -8.31 -2.56
C ASP A 83 16.53 -8.67 -3.97
N THR A 84 15.43 -8.05 -4.45
CA THR A 84 14.89 -8.31 -5.78
C THR A 84 15.93 -7.97 -6.86
N ARG A 85 16.32 -8.98 -7.62
CA ARG A 85 17.29 -8.86 -8.72
C ARG A 85 16.59 -8.74 -10.08
N PRO A 86 17.25 -8.23 -11.12
CA PRO A 86 16.71 -8.23 -12.48
C PRO A 86 16.24 -9.61 -12.94
N GLU A 87 16.97 -10.67 -12.57
CA GLU A 87 16.66 -12.05 -12.94
C GLU A 87 15.35 -12.53 -12.32
N ASP A 88 15.05 -12.12 -11.07
CA ASP A 88 13.81 -12.48 -10.37
C ASP A 88 12.59 -11.82 -11.02
N LEU A 89 12.77 -10.62 -11.57
CA LEU A 89 11.74 -9.88 -12.28
C LEU A 89 11.43 -10.46 -13.67
N LEU A 90 12.34 -11.23 -14.25
CA LEU A 90 12.23 -11.68 -15.64
C LEU A 90 12.07 -13.19 -15.76
N ILE A 91 13.14 -13.91 -15.93
CA ILE A 91 13.16 -15.35 -16.14
C ILE A 91 14.23 -15.95 -15.25
N SER A 92 13.84 -16.96 -14.49
CA SER A 92 14.75 -17.70 -13.60
C SER A 92 14.94 -19.13 -14.07
N PRO A 93 16.19 -19.65 -14.09
CA PRO A 93 16.43 -21.06 -14.33
C PRO A 93 16.08 -21.89 -13.09
N VAL A 94 15.45 -23.03 -13.28
CA VAL A 94 15.14 -24.00 -12.23
C VAL A 94 15.60 -25.39 -12.68
N ILE A 95 15.97 -26.24 -11.74
CA ILE A 95 16.27 -27.65 -12.03
C ILE A 95 14.94 -28.42 -12.01
N ALA A 96 14.54 -28.93 -13.16
CA ALA A 96 13.36 -29.77 -13.28
C ALA A 96 13.58 -31.16 -12.69
N SER A 97 12.50 -31.92 -12.49
CA SER A 97 12.52 -33.28 -11.90
C SER A 97 13.36 -34.31 -12.69
N ASP A 98 13.64 -34.03 -13.97
CA ASP A 98 14.50 -34.85 -14.85
C ASP A 98 15.96 -34.38 -14.88
N ASN A 99 16.36 -33.52 -13.91
CA ASN A 99 17.68 -32.88 -13.83
C ASN A 99 18.05 -31.98 -15.02
N LYS A 100 17.08 -31.56 -15.83
CA LYS A 100 17.29 -30.57 -16.86
C LYS A 100 17.00 -29.17 -16.35
N ILE A 101 17.59 -28.17 -17.01
CA ILE A 101 17.29 -26.77 -16.73
C ILE A 101 15.96 -26.44 -17.42
N ALA A 102 14.99 -25.97 -16.64
CA ALA A 102 13.78 -25.35 -17.13
C ALA A 102 13.78 -23.84 -16.79
N TYR A 103 13.05 -23.07 -17.57
CA TYR A 103 12.96 -21.63 -17.38
C TYR A 103 11.56 -21.23 -16.92
N VAL A 104 11.50 -20.53 -15.82
CA VAL A 104 10.24 -20.03 -15.23
C VAL A 104 10.15 -18.54 -15.46
N ALA A 105 9.07 -18.12 -16.10
CA ALA A 105 8.73 -16.71 -16.26
C ALA A 105 8.17 -16.16 -14.92
N SER A 106 8.63 -14.98 -14.52
CA SER A 106 8.06 -14.29 -13.35
C SER A 106 6.59 -13.92 -13.55
N SER A 107 5.93 -13.48 -12.48
CA SER A 107 4.58 -12.90 -12.55
C SER A 107 4.52 -11.73 -13.55
N LEU A 108 5.56 -10.88 -13.62
CA LEU A 108 5.64 -9.79 -14.57
C LEU A 108 5.67 -10.29 -16.03
N VAL A 109 6.59 -11.21 -16.34
CA VAL A 109 6.75 -11.74 -17.70
C VAL A 109 5.52 -12.54 -18.10
N SER A 110 4.93 -13.31 -17.21
CA SER A 110 3.69 -14.05 -17.47
C SER A 110 2.52 -13.11 -17.78
N ALA A 111 2.37 -12.02 -17.02
CA ALA A 111 1.39 -10.97 -17.31
C ALA A 111 1.63 -10.31 -18.68
N MET A 112 2.90 -10.03 -19.02
CA MET A 112 3.27 -9.44 -20.32
C MET A 112 2.87 -10.33 -21.48
N ILE A 113 3.12 -11.63 -21.37
CA ILE A 113 2.80 -12.61 -22.43
C ILE A 113 1.28 -12.79 -22.57
N LYS A 114 0.56 -12.86 -21.44
CA LYS A 114 -0.88 -13.14 -21.40
C LYS A 114 -1.77 -11.91 -21.61
N GLY A 115 -1.20 -10.71 -21.62
CA GLY A 115 -1.99 -9.47 -21.70
C GLY A 115 -2.74 -9.14 -20.39
N GLY A 116 -2.24 -9.66 -19.26
CA GLY A 116 -2.80 -9.42 -17.94
C GLY A 116 -2.35 -8.09 -17.33
N VAL A 117 -2.73 -7.90 -16.08
CA VAL A 117 -2.24 -6.81 -15.24
C VAL A 117 -1.10 -7.32 -14.37
N CYS A 118 0.06 -6.66 -14.42
CA CYS A 118 1.11 -6.89 -13.43
C CYS A 118 1.09 -5.78 -12.36
N LEU A 119 1.05 -6.20 -11.12
CA LEU A 119 1.20 -5.35 -9.96
C LEU A 119 2.55 -5.61 -9.32
N LEU A 120 3.46 -4.62 -9.41
CA LEU A 120 4.70 -4.60 -8.64
C LEU A 120 4.40 -4.00 -7.27
N ASP A 121 4.27 -4.86 -6.27
CA ASP A 121 3.91 -4.45 -4.92
C ASP A 121 5.15 -4.03 -4.14
N GLU A 122 5.08 -2.88 -3.45
CA GLU A 122 6.21 -2.24 -2.74
C GLU A 122 7.42 -1.93 -3.65
N GLY A 123 7.17 -1.46 -4.87
CA GLY A 123 8.22 -1.24 -5.88
C GLY A 123 9.35 -0.33 -5.44
N ASN A 124 9.11 0.63 -4.54
CA ASN A 124 10.16 1.48 -3.98
C ASN A 124 11.18 0.76 -3.07
N ARG A 125 11.02 -0.54 -2.86
CA ARG A 125 12.05 -1.38 -2.22
C ARG A 125 13.11 -1.87 -3.19
N MET A 126 12.85 -1.85 -4.50
CA MET A 126 13.80 -2.34 -5.49
C MET A 126 15.01 -1.43 -5.67
N SER A 127 16.16 -2.04 -5.95
CA SER A 127 17.37 -1.34 -6.30
C SER A 127 17.27 -0.62 -7.65
N GLU A 128 18.10 0.40 -7.87
CA GLU A 128 18.19 1.09 -9.16
C GLU A 128 18.49 0.13 -10.32
N LYS A 129 19.34 -0.89 -10.11
CA LYS A 129 19.68 -1.90 -11.10
C LYS A 129 18.45 -2.69 -11.55
N SER A 130 17.54 -3.04 -10.62
CA SER A 130 16.30 -3.75 -10.93
C SER A 130 15.34 -2.86 -11.71
N TRP A 131 15.24 -1.57 -11.37
CA TRP A 131 14.46 -0.60 -12.13
C TRP A 131 15.00 -0.40 -13.54
N ALA A 132 16.32 -0.35 -13.73
CA ALA A 132 16.94 -0.18 -15.04
C ALA A 132 16.56 -1.31 -16.00
N SER A 133 16.43 -2.55 -15.54
CA SER A 133 16.01 -3.68 -16.37
C SER A 133 14.57 -3.56 -16.88
N LEU A 134 13.72 -2.80 -16.18
CA LEU A 134 12.32 -2.56 -16.53
C LEU A 134 12.08 -1.29 -17.37
N ALA A 135 13.08 -0.41 -17.49
CA ALA A 135 12.92 0.87 -18.16
C ALA A 135 12.38 0.74 -19.61
N PRO A 136 12.83 -0.23 -20.44
CA PRO A 136 12.29 -0.41 -21.79
C PRO A 136 10.84 -0.89 -21.85
N LEU A 137 10.35 -1.55 -20.78
CA LEU A 137 8.96 -1.98 -20.68
C LEU A 137 8.02 -0.80 -20.49
N MET A 138 8.48 0.21 -19.74
CA MET A 138 7.68 1.37 -19.35
C MET A 138 7.67 2.52 -20.36
N ASP A 139 8.27 2.33 -21.52
CA ASP A 139 8.24 3.31 -22.61
C ASP A 139 7.73 2.70 -23.94
N LYS A 140 7.85 3.42 -25.05
CA LYS A 140 7.34 2.99 -26.36
C LYS A 140 7.91 1.65 -26.85
N ARG A 141 9.01 1.19 -26.28
CA ARG A 141 9.65 -0.08 -26.67
C ARG A 141 8.88 -1.30 -26.18
N ARG A 142 8.23 -1.22 -25.02
CA ARG A 142 7.33 -2.23 -24.48
C ARG A 142 7.92 -3.64 -24.41
N TYR A 143 9.20 -3.80 -24.02
CA TYR A 143 9.84 -5.10 -23.88
C TYR A 143 10.70 -5.20 -22.61
N VAL A 144 11.02 -6.42 -22.23
CA VAL A 144 12.12 -6.78 -21.34
C VAL A 144 13.09 -7.72 -22.03
N GLU A 145 14.34 -7.78 -21.55
CA GLU A 145 15.37 -8.66 -22.12
C GLU A 145 16.01 -9.48 -21.01
N SER A 146 15.91 -10.81 -21.11
CA SER A 146 16.51 -11.73 -20.16
C SER A 146 17.94 -12.04 -20.55
N ILE A 147 18.88 -11.67 -19.72
CA ILE A 147 20.31 -12.01 -19.92
C ILE A 147 20.55 -13.52 -19.83
N ILE A 148 19.76 -14.22 -19.00
CA ILE A 148 19.92 -15.67 -18.75
C ILE A 148 19.58 -16.48 -20.00
N THR A 149 18.52 -16.11 -20.70
CA THR A 149 18.05 -16.84 -21.89
C THR A 149 18.42 -16.16 -23.21
N GLY A 150 18.89 -14.90 -23.17
CA GLY A 150 19.14 -14.08 -24.36
C GLY A 150 17.86 -13.68 -25.10
N VAL A 151 16.68 -13.88 -24.51
CA VAL A 151 15.39 -13.66 -25.17
C VAL A 151 14.84 -12.30 -24.82
N ARG A 152 14.35 -11.59 -25.84
CA ARG A 152 13.57 -10.35 -25.69
C ARG A 152 12.08 -10.69 -25.74
N ILE A 153 11.34 -10.22 -24.74
CA ILE A 153 9.90 -10.47 -24.59
C ILE A 153 9.17 -9.15 -24.72
N TYR A 154 8.33 -9.05 -25.74
CA TYR A 154 7.47 -7.88 -25.95
C TYR A 154 6.17 -8.01 -25.16
N ALA A 155 5.71 -6.92 -24.58
CA ALA A 155 4.44 -6.90 -23.89
C ALA A 155 3.27 -7.01 -24.88
N HIS A 156 2.32 -7.88 -24.56
CA HIS A 156 1.04 -7.96 -25.27
C HIS A 156 0.35 -6.58 -25.26
N PRO A 157 -0.38 -6.15 -26.30
CA PRO A 157 -1.11 -4.86 -26.31
C PRO A 157 -2.04 -4.67 -25.11
N GLU A 158 -2.65 -5.74 -24.65
CA GLU A 158 -3.56 -5.74 -23.50
C GLU A 158 -2.85 -5.74 -22.12
N PHE A 159 -1.53 -5.83 -22.08
CA PHE A 159 -0.77 -5.79 -20.83
C PHE A 159 -0.87 -4.44 -20.13
N ARG A 160 -1.06 -4.46 -18.83
CA ARG A 160 -1.09 -3.29 -17.94
C ARG A 160 -0.12 -3.45 -16.81
N LEU A 161 0.54 -2.36 -16.44
CA LEU A 161 1.47 -2.28 -15.31
C LEU A 161 0.92 -1.33 -14.26
N CYS A 162 1.09 -1.69 -12.99
CA CYS A 162 0.87 -0.81 -11.85
C CYS A 162 1.95 -1.07 -10.80
N VAL A 163 2.34 -0.03 -10.09
CA VAL A 163 3.32 -0.13 -9.01
C VAL A 163 2.71 0.44 -7.73
N THR A 164 2.77 -0.28 -6.63
CA THR A 164 2.43 0.29 -5.32
C THR A 164 3.69 0.72 -4.58
N MET A 165 3.57 1.75 -3.77
CA MET A 165 4.68 2.30 -3.01
C MET A 165 4.19 2.80 -1.66
N ASN A 166 4.97 2.55 -0.62
CA ASN A 166 4.74 3.15 0.68
C ASN A 166 5.29 4.59 0.70
N ALA A 167 4.60 5.47 1.40
CA ALA A 167 5.01 6.87 1.56
C ALA A 167 6.03 7.06 2.70
N ASP A 168 6.61 5.97 3.22
CA ASP A 168 7.56 6.00 4.32
C ASP A 168 9.01 6.27 3.84
N SER A 169 9.83 6.80 4.74
CA SER A 169 11.24 7.15 4.50
C SER A 169 12.19 5.95 4.46
N SER A 170 11.70 4.74 4.69
CA SER A 170 12.51 3.51 4.77
C SER A 170 12.83 2.89 3.41
N THR A 171 12.53 3.57 2.32
CA THR A 171 12.59 3.05 0.96
C THR A 171 13.58 3.85 0.10
N TYR A 172 14.12 3.20 -0.94
CA TYR A 172 14.99 3.88 -1.89
C TYR A 172 14.25 4.98 -2.66
N GLU A 173 14.92 6.09 -2.90
CA GLU A 173 14.44 7.06 -3.88
C GLU A 173 14.45 6.42 -5.27
N ILE A 174 13.30 6.49 -5.93
CA ILE A 174 13.18 5.96 -7.28
C ILE A 174 13.92 6.91 -8.22
N PRO A 175 14.79 6.40 -9.13
CA PRO A 175 15.49 7.23 -10.09
C PRO A 175 14.55 8.10 -10.92
N GLU A 176 14.92 9.35 -11.19
CA GLU A 176 14.06 10.31 -11.91
C GLU A 176 13.57 9.80 -13.26
N TYR A 177 14.44 9.07 -14.01
CA TYR A 177 14.06 8.51 -15.30
C TYR A 177 12.99 7.41 -15.17
N ILE A 178 12.87 6.75 -14.03
CA ILE A 178 11.78 5.81 -13.71
C ILE A 178 10.54 6.58 -13.25
N GLN A 179 10.72 7.60 -12.42
CA GLN A 179 9.61 8.42 -11.95
C GLN A 179 8.81 9.07 -13.10
N SER A 180 9.50 9.50 -14.15
CA SER A 180 8.87 10.07 -15.36
C SER A 180 8.04 9.05 -16.15
N ARG A 181 8.35 7.76 -16.06
CA ARG A 181 7.64 6.66 -16.72
C ARG A 181 6.51 6.06 -15.89
N LEU A 182 6.55 6.28 -14.56
CA LEU A 182 5.53 5.80 -13.61
C LEU A 182 4.50 6.91 -13.35
N GLN A 183 3.64 7.16 -14.30
CA GLN A 183 2.57 8.16 -14.25
C GLN A 183 1.22 7.52 -14.61
N PRO A 184 0.09 8.04 -14.09
CA PRO A 184 -0.05 9.06 -13.07
C PRO A 184 0.31 8.58 -11.66
N LYS A 185 0.44 9.55 -10.72
CA LYS A 185 0.50 9.28 -9.28
C LYS A 185 -0.93 9.25 -8.73
N ILE A 186 -1.33 8.14 -8.18
CA ILE A 186 -2.63 7.96 -7.51
C ILE A 186 -2.37 7.88 -6.01
N PHE A 187 -2.93 8.81 -5.25
CA PHE A 187 -2.76 8.84 -3.79
C PHE A 187 -3.96 8.20 -3.11
N ILE A 188 -3.69 7.29 -2.20
CA ILE A 188 -4.69 6.74 -1.29
C ILE A 188 -4.39 7.25 0.11
N ASP A 189 -5.33 7.99 0.65
CA ASP A 189 -5.32 8.45 2.03
C ASP A 189 -6.20 7.55 2.92
N PHE A 190 -6.28 7.88 4.19
CA PHE A 190 -7.21 7.25 5.11
C PHE A 190 -8.65 7.38 4.59
N PRO A 191 -9.47 6.33 4.73
CA PRO A 191 -10.86 6.42 4.35
C PRO A 191 -11.62 7.38 5.28
N ASN A 192 -12.67 8.01 4.76
CA ASN A 192 -13.62 8.73 5.60
C ASN A 192 -14.40 7.76 6.49
N LYS A 193 -15.06 8.27 7.52
CA LYS A 193 -15.80 7.49 8.51
C LYS A 193 -16.79 6.49 7.89
N ILE A 194 -17.50 6.91 6.84
CA ILE A 194 -18.54 6.08 6.18
C ILE A 194 -17.88 4.91 5.44
N ASP A 195 -16.83 5.18 4.70
CA ASP A 195 -16.14 4.15 3.92
C ASP A 195 -15.36 3.21 4.84
N GLU A 196 -14.76 3.73 5.93
CA GLU A 196 -14.07 2.92 6.93
C GLU A 196 -15.03 1.93 7.60
N LEU A 197 -16.23 2.38 7.97
CA LEU A 197 -17.26 1.49 8.51
C LEU A 197 -17.66 0.39 7.52
N LYS A 198 -17.85 0.75 6.23
CA LYS A 198 -18.16 -0.24 5.18
C LYS A 198 -17.04 -1.26 5.01
N ILE A 199 -15.78 -0.82 5.03
CA ILE A 199 -14.61 -1.70 4.90
C ILE A 199 -14.52 -2.65 6.09
N LEU A 200 -14.68 -2.15 7.32
CA LEU A 200 -14.69 -3.00 8.51
C LEU A 200 -15.84 -4.01 8.47
N LYS A 201 -17.06 -3.57 8.13
CA LYS A 201 -18.25 -4.44 8.01
C LYS A 201 -18.06 -5.53 6.96
N TYR A 202 -17.48 -5.19 5.81
CA TYR A 202 -17.15 -6.15 4.74
C TYR A 202 -16.17 -7.23 5.22
N ASN A 203 -15.10 -6.82 5.93
CA ASN A 203 -14.06 -7.74 6.41
C ASN A 203 -14.45 -8.53 7.66
N LEU A 204 -15.42 -8.03 8.44
CA LEU A 204 -15.81 -8.56 9.75
C LEU A 204 -17.33 -8.64 9.90
N PRO A 205 -18.04 -9.42 9.03
CA PRO A 205 -19.51 -9.47 9.04
C PRO A 205 -20.08 -10.10 10.31
N PHE A 206 -19.23 -10.71 11.15
CA PHE A 206 -19.60 -11.34 12.41
C PHE A 206 -19.50 -10.40 13.63
N VAL A 207 -18.96 -9.18 13.46
CA VAL A 207 -18.83 -8.17 14.53
C VAL A 207 -20.09 -7.31 14.57
N SER A 208 -20.53 -6.93 15.78
CA SER A 208 -21.72 -6.08 15.95
C SER A 208 -21.47 -4.66 15.43
N GLU A 209 -22.53 -3.99 14.98
CA GLU A 209 -22.45 -2.63 14.43
C GLU A 209 -21.92 -1.62 15.46
N GLU A 210 -22.35 -1.74 16.71
CA GLU A 210 -21.85 -0.93 17.83
C GLU A 210 -20.32 -1.01 17.97
N MET A 211 -19.75 -2.20 17.85
CA MET A 211 -18.29 -2.39 17.94
C MET A 211 -17.55 -1.87 16.71
N LEU A 212 -18.14 -2.03 15.54
CA LEU A 212 -17.59 -1.48 14.29
C LEU A 212 -17.52 0.06 14.39
N GLU A 213 -18.62 0.69 14.81
CA GLU A 213 -18.69 2.15 14.99
C GLU A 213 -17.72 2.65 16.06
N TYR A 214 -17.59 1.92 17.18
CA TYR A 214 -16.64 2.28 18.24
C TYR A 214 -15.19 2.23 17.73
N CYS A 215 -14.83 1.19 16.97
CA CYS A 215 -13.51 1.07 16.36
C CYS A 215 -13.27 2.16 15.29
N VAL A 216 -14.27 2.47 14.47
CA VAL A 216 -14.18 3.57 13.49
C VAL A 216 -13.94 4.90 14.19
N ASN A 217 -14.67 5.21 15.26
CA ASN A 217 -14.47 6.45 16.01
C ASN A 217 -13.03 6.54 16.57
N PHE A 218 -12.50 5.43 17.08
CA PHE A 218 -11.10 5.33 17.53
C PHE A 218 -10.12 5.64 16.38
N LEU A 219 -10.28 5.01 15.21
CA LEU A 219 -9.40 5.21 14.06
C LEU A 219 -9.51 6.64 13.52
N GLN A 220 -10.72 7.19 13.38
CA GLN A 220 -10.93 8.56 12.91
C GLN A 220 -10.29 9.60 13.86
N ASN A 221 -10.37 9.39 15.17
CA ASN A 221 -9.66 10.24 16.14
C ASN A 221 -8.15 10.21 15.93
N ALA A 222 -7.59 9.04 15.64
CA ALA A 222 -6.16 8.89 15.36
C ALA A 222 -5.76 9.53 14.01
N HIS A 223 -6.60 9.42 12.98
CA HIS A 223 -6.35 10.01 11.65
C HIS A 223 -6.29 11.55 11.69
N ILE A 224 -7.08 12.21 12.54
CA ILE A 224 -7.03 13.66 12.72
C ILE A 224 -5.64 14.13 13.18
N HIS A 225 -4.90 13.27 13.89
CA HIS A 225 -3.55 13.53 14.40
C HIS A 225 -2.45 12.91 13.53
N ASP A 226 -2.80 12.48 12.31
CA ASP A 226 -1.88 11.88 11.33
C ASP A 226 -1.17 10.60 11.84
N GLU A 227 -1.77 9.93 12.83
CA GLU A 227 -1.25 8.65 13.33
C GLU A 227 -1.33 7.58 12.24
N PRO A 228 -0.35 6.67 12.14
CA PRO A 228 -0.28 5.69 11.06
C PRO A 228 -1.22 4.49 11.26
N TYR A 229 -2.25 4.61 12.08
CA TYR A 229 -3.20 3.54 12.34
C TYR A 229 -4.20 3.42 11.19
N THR A 230 -4.32 2.23 10.64
CA THR A 230 -5.07 1.98 9.40
C THR A 230 -6.27 1.06 9.63
N VAL A 231 -7.10 0.91 8.61
CA VAL A 231 -8.19 -0.08 8.62
C VAL A 231 -7.69 -1.50 8.93
N ARG A 232 -6.46 -1.86 8.49
CA ARG A 232 -5.84 -3.16 8.82
C ARG A 232 -5.69 -3.33 10.33
N ASP A 233 -5.32 -2.29 11.03
CA ASP A 233 -5.17 -2.31 12.48
C ASP A 233 -6.52 -2.43 13.16
N GLY A 234 -7.53 -1.69 12.69
CA GLY A 234 -8.91 -1.85 13.14
C GLY A 234 -9.45 -3.28 12.96
N ILE A 235 -9.19 -3.89 11.81
CA ILE A 235 -9.54 -5.30 11.55
C ILE A 235 -8.84 -6.23 12.56
N ASN A 236 -7.56 -6.00 12.84
CA ASN A 236 -6.79 -6.83 13.77
C ASN A 236 -7.26 -6.64 15.23
N ILE A 237 -7.55 -5.40 15.64
CA ILE A 237 -8.11 -5.09 16.96
C ILE A 237 -9.42 -5.84 17.18
N LEU A 238 -10.37 -5.71 16.24
CA LEU A 238 -11.68 -6.35 16.35
C LEU A 238 -11.61 -7.88 16.28
N ARG A 239 -10.72 -8.44 15.47
CA ARG A 239 -10.47 -9.88 15.43
C ARG A 239 -9.88 -10.39 16.74
N TYR A 240 -8.89 -9.68 17.30
CA TYR A 240 -8.29 -10.06 18.58
C TYR A 240 -9.30 -9.94 19.71
N TYR A 241 -10.06 -8.82 19.76
CA TYR A 241 -11.15 -8.64 20.69
C TYR A 241 -12.13 -9.79 20.68
N THR A 242 -12.70 -10.10 19.49
CA THR A 242 -13.70 -11.17 19.33
C THR A 242 -13.17 -12.52 19.82
N LYS A 243 -11.93 -12.87 19.41
CA LYS A 243 -11.30 -14.14 19.85
C LYS A 243 -11.04 -14.17 21.35
N SER A 244 -10.61 -13.05 21.95
CA SER A 244 -10.37 -12.96 23.39
C SER A 244 -11.63 -13.16 24.23
N ARG A 245 -12.78 -12.61 23.75
CA ARG A 245 -14.09 -12.79 24.40
C ARG A 245 -14.55 -14.25 24.31
N LEU A 246 -14.43 -14.86 23.13
CA LEU A 246 -14.79 -16.27 22.92
C LEU A 246 -13.97 -17.22 23.80
N MET A 247 -12.67 -16.96 23.97
CA MET A 247 -11.82 -17.78 24.87
C MET A 247 -12.22 -17.69 26.36
N LYS A 248 -12.88 -16.60 26.74
CA LYS A 248 -13.41 -16.42 28.11
C LYS A 248 -14.86 -16.87 28.26
N GLU A 249 -15.44 -17.50 27.23
CA GLU A 249 -16.85 -17.89 27.16
C GLU A 249 -17.83 -16.70 27.33
N GLU A 250 -17.38 -15.50 26.95
CA GLU A 250 -18.14 -14.27 27.00
C GLU A 250 -18.77 -13.94 25.64
N ASP A 251 -19.88 -13.17 25.62
CA ASP A 251 -20.53 -12.76 24.38
C ASP A 251 -19.61 -11.85 23.55
N PRO A 252 -19.15 -12.29 22.38
CA PRO A 252 -18.23 -11.51 21.54
C PRO A 252 -18.92 -10.33 20.85
N LYS A 253 -20.26 -10.24 20.85
CA LYS A 253 -21.03 -9.16 20.21
C LYS A 253 -21.31 -8.00 21.14
N LYS A 254 -21.15 -8.18 22.45
CA LYS A 254 -21.35 -7.13 23.44
C LYS A 254 -20.06 -6.33 23.60
N LEU A 255 -20.14 -5.01 23.43
CA LEU A 255 -18.99 -4.11 23.65
C LEU A 255 -18.56 -4.15 25.13
N ASP A 256 -17.32 -4.55 25.37
CA ASP A 256 -16.62 -4.43 26.65
C ASP A 256 -15.36 -3.59 26.47
N LYS A 257 -15.38 -2.39 27.01
CA LYS A 257 -14.32 -1.40 26.82
C LYS A 257 -12.96 -1.88 27.31
N SER A 258 -12.91 -2.57 28.46
CA SER A 258 -11.67 -3.08 29.02
C SER A 258 -11.01 -4.13 28.11
N THR A 259 -11.79 -5.02 27.52
CA THR A 259 -11.28 -5.99 26.53
C THR A 259 -10.84 -5.30 25.23
N PHE A 260 -11.56 -4.23 24.82
CA PHE A 260 -11.18 -3.45 23.64
C PHE A 260 -9.86 -2.68 23.87
N GLU A 261 -9.69 -2.03 25.03
CA GLU A 261 -8.43 -1.40 25.43
C GLU A 261 -7.26 -2.38 25.37
N ASN A 262 -7.46 -3.58 25.95
CA ASN A 262 -6.44 -4.63 25.86
C ASN A 262 -6.13 -5.03 24.42
N ALA A 263 -7.14 -5.12 23.55
CA ALA A 263 -6.94 -5.42 22.12
C ALA A 263 -6.15 -4.31 21.41
N VAL A 264 -6.43 -3.05 21.72
CA VAL A 264 -5.67 -1.88 21.20
C VAL A 264 -4.21 -1.96 21.66
N ILE A 265 -3.96 -2.23 22.95
CA ILE A 265 -2.59 -2.35 23.48
C ILE A 265 -1.81 -3.47 22.78
N GLN A 266 -2.45 -4.63 22.54
CA GLN A 266 -1.79 -5.77 21.92
C GLN A 266 -1.49 -5.57 20.43
N VAL A 267 -2.26 -4.73 19.74
CA VAL A 267 -2.10 -4.49 18.28
C VAL A 267 -1.27 -3.24 18.00
N LEU A 268 -1.42 -2.17 18.81
CA LEU A 268 -0.86 -0.84 18.53
C LEU A 268 0.06 -0.29 19.61
N GLU A 269 0.03 -0.78 20.82
CA GLU A 269 0.71 -0.23 21.98
C GLU A 269 -0.20 0.65 22.88
N LYS A 270 0.29 0.91 24.10
CA LYS A 270 -0.46 1.66 25.13
C LYS A 270 -0.72 3.13 24.75
N SER A 271 0.17 3.73 23.98
CA SER A 271 0.04 5.13 23.51
C SER A 271 -1.21 5.38 22.69
N ALA A 272 -1.73 4.37 22.01
CA ALA A 272 -2.94 4.47 21.20
C ALA A 272 -4.22 4.68 21.99
N LEU A 273 -4.24 4.35 23.30
CA LEU A 273 -5.43 4.49 24.15
C LEU A 273 -5.97 5.91 24.26
N ARG A 274 -5.14 6.92 24.02
CA ARG A 274 -5.54 8.34 23.99
C ARG A 274 -6.59 8.67 22.93
N PHE A 275 -6.69 7.85 21.87
CA PHE A 275 -7.65 8.04 20.79
C PHE A 275 -8.97 7.29 20.98
N LEU A 276 -9.11 6.54 22.08
CA LEU A 276 -10.40 5.94 22.43
C LEU A 276 -11.46 7.03 22.62
N PRO A 277 -12.70 6.81 22.20
CA PRO A 277 -13.75 7.84 22.23
C PRO A 277 -13.90 8.53 23.58
N GLU A 278 -13.78 7.80 24.69
CA GLU A 278 -13.86 8.35 26.05
C GLU A 278 -12.65 9.14 26.51
N ASN A 279 -11.47 8.84 25.99
CA ASN A 279 -10.20 9.48 26.40
C ASN A 279 -9.86 10.67 25.51
N TYR A 280 -10.45 10.76 24.34
CA TYR A 280 -10.08 11.70 23.28
C TYR A 280 -10.36 13.17 23.66
N GLU A 281 -11.47 13.45 24.36
CA GLU A 281 -11.77 14.81 24.83
C GLU A 281 -10.73 15.31 25.87
N GLU A 282 -10.29 14.44 26.76
CA GLU A 282 -9.25 14.76 27.74
C GLU A 282 -7.90 14.99 27.05
N PHE A 283 -7.56 14.14 26.10
CA PHE A 283 -6.36 14.28 25.28
C PHE A 283 -6.34 15.64 24.53
N LEU A 284 -7.45 16.09 23.93
CA LEU A 284 -7.54 17.38 23.27
C LEU A 284 -7.37 18.56 24.25
N LYS A 285 -7.89 18.46 25.46
CA LYS A 285 -7.69 19.49 26.51
C LYS A 285 -6.21 19.61 26.88
N GLN A 286 -5.55 18.49 27.15
CA GLN A 286 -4.12 18.45 27.49
C GLN A 286 -3.25 19.01 26.35
N GLN A 287 -3.58 18.74 25.09
CA GLN A 287 -2.86 19.34 23.95
C GLN A 287 -3.02 20.87 23.89
N LYS A 288 -4.24 21.37 24.07
CA LYS A 288 -4.48 22.84 24.09
C LYS A 288 -3.73 23.53 25.22
N GLU A 289 -3.69 22.94 26.40
CA GLU A 289 -2.95 23.46 27.53
C GLU A 289 -1.43 23.44 27.28
N SER A 290 -0.89 22.37 26.69
CA SER A 290 0.52 22.25 26.36
C SER A 290 0.97 23.24 25.27
N VAL A 291 0.15 23.47 24.25
CA VAL A 291 0.42 24.45 23.20
C VAL A 291 0.34 25.88 23.77
N SER A 292 -0.65 26.18 24.60
CA SER A 292 -0.77 27.47 25.27
C SER A 292 0.43 27.73 26.18
N PHE A 293 0.87 26.73 26.94
CA PHE A 293 2.05 26.85 27.80
C PHE A 293 3.34 27.07 27.01
N LYS A 294 3.49 26.38 25.87
CA LYS A 294 4.66 26.53 25.00
C LYS A 294 4.71 27.92 24.35
N ILE A 295 3.57 28.41 23.86
CA ILE A 295 3.45 29.78 23.33
C ILE A 295 3.76 30.82 24.41
N PHE A 296 3.27 30.65 25.65
CA PHE A 296 3.58 31.54 26.77
C PHE A 296 5.07 31.57 27.09
N LYS A 297 5.71 30.41 27.12
CA LYS A 297 7.14 30.28 27.40
C LYS A 297 8.00 30.91 26.29
N ASP A 298 7.64 30.69 25.02
CA ASP A 298 8.30 31.30 23.88
C ASP A 298 8.14 32.85 23.89
N PHE A 299 7.02 33.39 24.40
CA PHE A 299 6.80 34.83 24.57
C PHE A 299 7.63 35.40 25.75
N GLU A 300 7.68 34.73 26.89
CA GLU A 300 8.51 35.16 28.02
C GLU A 300 10.00 35.16 27.68
N GLU A 301 10.49 34.10 27.00
CA GLU A 301 11.88 34.05 26.50
C GLU A 301 12.19 35.14 25.47
N ALA A 302 11.22 35.53 24.64
CA ALA A 302 11.35 36.61 23.67
C ALA A 302 11.34 38.00 24.35
N GLU A 303 10.53 38.23 25.37
CA GLU A 303 10.52 39.46 26.18
C GLU A 303 11.82 39.63 26.98
N ASP A 304 12.31 38.57 27.63
CA ASP A 304 13.60 38.59 28.34
C ASP A 304 14.76 38.90 27.38
N TYR A 305 14.76 38.34 26.16
CA TYR A 305 15.79 38.63 25.16
C TYR A 305 15.72 40.09 24.67
N TYR A 306 14.51 40.61 24.50
CA TYR A 306 14.30 42.03 24.11
C TYR A 306 14.76 43.01 25.22
N ASP A 307 14.46 42.69 26.47
CA ASP A 307 14.88 43.53 27.62
C ASP A 307 16.40 43.50 27.83
N GLU A 308 17.08 42.37 27.62
CA GLU A 308 18.55 42.31 27.61
C GLU A 308 19.16 43.11 26.47
N PHE A 309 18.58 43.05 25.29
CA PHE A 309 19.02 43.84 24.14
C PHE A 309 18.89 45.36 24.35
N VAL A 310 17.77 45.80 24.92
CA VAL A 310 17.51 47.20 25.24
C VAL A 310 18.43 47.71 26.36
N LYS A 311 18.77 46.85 27.35
CA LYS A 311 19.73 47.19 28.42
C LYS A 311 21.16 47.32 27.88
N LYS A 312 21.56 46.54 26.89
CA LYS A 312 22.87 46.65 26.23
C LYS A 312 22.98 47.86 25.33
N SER A 313 21.93 48.21 24.59
CA SER A 313 21.89 49.39 23.69
C SER A 313 21.84 50.74 24.39
N LYS A 314 21.61 50.80 25.72
CA LYS A 314 21.64 52.02 26.56
C LYS A 314 22.96 52.22 27.26
N LYS A 315 23.94 51.34 27.08
CA LYS A 315 25.27 51.41 27.74
C LYS A 315 26.40 51.83 26.75
N ASP A 316 26.10 51.94 25.50
CA ASP A 316 26.91 52.58 24.45
C ASP A 316 26.33 53.98 24.10
#